data_df15b9ec3b47a4d82ebf3c458da275ca
#
_entry.id   df15b9ec3b47a4d82ebf3c458da275ca
#
_cell.length_a   1.000
_cell.length_b   1.000
_cell.length_c   1.000
_cell.angle_alpha   90.00
_cell.angle_beta   90.00
_cell.angle_gamma   90.00
#
_symmetry.space_group_name_H-M   'P 1'
#
loop_
_entity.id
_entity.type
_entity.pdbx_description
1 polymer ?
#
loop_
_entity_poly.entity_id
_entity_poly.type
_entity_poly.pdbx_seq_one_letter_code
_entity_poly.pdbx_strand_id
1 'polypeptide(L)'
;MRAEDILAPTPAGVCCKRGGFYIDPTRPVEKALITHGHSDHARAGHGAVLATQETLDIMRLRYGDNFAGTTQAIRYGEELKLGGVTVSFHPAGHVLGSAQIKVACEGVTIVASGDYKDVRDPTCAPFETIQCDVFITEATFGLPVFRHHDAKGEIDKLLRSVALFPERAHLVGAYSLGKAQRVIAMLRGAGHDRTVYLHGAMEKITRYYESRGIDLGELELVRGAKKSELAGHITICPPTAMGDLWSRRFPDPVFAFASGWMRVRARARQRGVTLPLVISDHADWDGLTSTIAATGASEVWVTHGQEDALVHWCVSQGLKARPLDIVGYGDEEESEFVASDESLSIPSPLVGEGQGGGVS
;
A
#
# COMPACT_ATOMS: atom_id res chain seq x y z
N MET A 1 3.08 25.03 -23.32
CA MET A 1 3.27 25.09 -21.86
C MET A 1 4.10 23.88 -21.46
N ARG A 2 4.99 24.00 -20.47
CA ARG A 2 5.73 22.85 -19.95
C ARG A 2 4.95 22.23 -18.78
N ALA A 3 5.10 20.92 -18.55
CA ALA A 3 4.41 20.22 -17.48
C ALA A 3 4.74 20.79 -16.07
N GLU A 4 6.00 21.21 -15.86
CA GLU A 4 6.44 21.81 -14.60
C GLU A 4 5.77 23.18 -14.30
N ASP A 5 5.19 23.83 -15.30
CA ASP A 5 4.41 25.07 -15.11
C ASP A 5 3.00 24.75 -14.55
N ILE A 6 2.56 23.46 -14.65
CA ILE A 6 1.27 22.95 -14.15
C ILE A 6 1.46 22.25 -12.81
N LEU A 7 2.28 21.20 -12.78
CA LEU A 7 2.63 20.42 -11.58
C LEU A 7 4.14 20.51 -11.33
N ALA A 8 4.52 20.74 -10.09
CA ALA A 8 5.91 20.78 -9.69
C ALA A 8 6.13 20.14 -8.30
N PRO A 9 7.27 19.41 -8.10
CA PRO A 9 7.64 18.93 -6.79
C PRO A 9 7.97 20.10 -5.86
N THR A 10 7.57 19.96 -4.60
CA THR A 10 7.88 20.89 -3.52
C THR A 10 8.17 20.09 -2.25
N PRO A 11 8.75 20.70 -1.19
CA PRO A 11 8.92 20.02 0.09
C PRO A 11 7.60 19.58 0.76
N ALA A 12 6.45 19.99 0.25
CA ALA A 12 5.13 19.59 0.76
C ALA A 12 4.45 18.52 -0.11
N GLY A 13 5.04 18.08 -1.22
CA GLY A 13 4.47 17.17 -2.19
C GLY A 13 4.34 17.80 -3.58
N VAL A 14 3.60 17.15 -4.48
CA VAL A 14 3.36 17.64 -5.85
C VAL A 14 2.34 18.79 -5.82
N CYS A 15 2.77 19.99 -6.20
CA CYS A 15 1.97 21.22 -6.17
C CYS A 15 1.44 21.58 -7.55
N CYS A 16 0.14 21.83 -7.65
CA CYS A 16 -0.49 22.49 -8.80
C CYS A 16 -0.71 23.99 -8.48
N LYS A 17 0.22 24.84 -8.89
CA LYS A 17 0.12 26.29 -8.62
C LYS A 17 -1.11 26.92 -9.27
N ARG A 18 -1.47 26.51 -10.49
CA ARG A 18 -2.63 27.03 -11.23
C ARG A 18 -3.97 26.58 -10.64
N GLY A 19 -4.01 25.39 -10.04
CA GLY A 19 -5.19 24.84 -9.37
C GLY A 19 -5.28 25.24 -7.90
N GLY A 20 -4.17 25.69 -7.29
CA GLY A 20 -4.07 26.05 -5.87
C GLY A 20 -4.25 24.83 -4.94
N PHE A 21 -3.67 23.67 -5.30
CA PHE A 21 -3.76 22.43 -4.52
C PHE A 21 -2.46 21.63 -4.57
N TYR A 22 -2.39 20.61 -3.72
CA TYR A 22 -1.32 19.60 -3.69
C TYR A 22 -1.90 18.21 -3.90
N ILE A 23 -1.15 17.31 -4.50
CA ILE A 23 -1.46 15.88 -4.59
C ILE A 23 -0.65 15.17 -3.49
N ASP A 24 -1.33 14.37 -2.67
CA ASP A 24 -0.79 13.58 -1.56
C ASP A 24 0.27 14.34 -0.73
N PRO A 25 -0.06 15.49 -0.17
CA PRO A 25 0.94 16.32 0.51
C PRO A 25 1.46 15.66 1.79
N THR A 26 2.79 15.73 1.99
CA THR A 26 3.50 15.14 3.13
C THR A 26 3.35 15.94 4.44
N ARG A 27 2.73 17.11 4.40
CA ARG A 27 2.44 17.98 5.54
C ARG A 27 1.16 18.77 5.31
N PRO A 28 0.52 19.35 6.36
CA PRO A 28 -0.69 20.13 6.23
C PRO A 28 -0.58 21.24 5.18
N VAL A 29 -1.57 21.32 4.30
CA VAL A 29 -1.72 22.33 3.24
C VAL A 29 -3.14 22.86 3.21
N GLU A 30 -3.37 23.98 2.50
CA GLU A 30 -4.72 24.55 2.37
C GLU A 30 -5.68 23.61 1.62
N LYS A 31 -5.23 23.04 0.48
CA LYS A 31 -6.04 22.14 -0.34
C LYS A 31 -5.23 20.93 -0.78
N ALA A 32 -5.71 19.73 -0.44
CA ALA A 32 -5.11 18.44 -0.79
C ALA A 32 -6.07 17.62 -1.68
N LEU A 33 -5.53 17.05 -2.74
CA LEU A 33 -6.15 15.97 -3.51
C LEU A 33 -5.47 14.67 -3.09
N ILE A 34 -6.23 13.69 -2.62
CA ILE A 34 -5.68 12.45 -2.05
C ILE A 34 -6.00 11.28 -2.97
N THR A 35 -4.96 10.56 -3.37
CA THR A 35 -5.07 9.41 -4.28
C THR A 35 -5.70 8.19 -3.62
N HIS A 36 -5.30 7.85 -2.39
CA HIS A 36 -5.80 6.69 -1.66
C HIS A 36 -5.57 6.80 -0.14
N GLY A 37 -6.10 5.85 0.63
CA GLY A 37 -6.21 5.93 2.08
C GLY A 37 -5.00 5.46 2.90
N HIS A 38 -3.83 5.11 2.31
CA HIS A 38 -2.63 4.79 3.08
C HIS A 38 -2.06 6.03 3.79
N SER A 39 -1.41 5.87 4.93
CA SER A 39 -1.06 6.96 5.84
C SER A 39 0.06 7.87 5.32
N ASP A 40 0.89 7.39 4.44
CA ASP A 40 1.94 8.15 3.77
C ASP A 40 1.39 9.08 2.67
N HIS A 41 0.23 8.76 2.09
CA HIS A 41 -0.51 9.58 1.13
C HIS A 41 -1.62 10.41 1.79
N ALA A 42 -2.49 9.78 2.58
CA ALA A 42 -3.69 10.37 3.19
C ALA A 42 -3.40 10.92 4.59
N ARG A 43 -2.65 12.00 4.69
CA ARG A 43 -2.34 12.65 5.96
C ARG A 43 -3.49 13.56 6.43
N ALA A 44 -3.63 13.70 7.74
CA ALA A 44 -4.60 14.60 8.35
C ALA A 44 -4.08 16.05 8.47
N GLY A 45 -4.98 17.00 8.75
CA GLY A 45 -4.65 18.38 9.08
C GLY A 45 -4.71 19.36 7.92
N HIS A 46 -5.21 18.95 6.74
CA HIS A 46 -5.41 19.85 5.61
C HIS A 46 -6.62 20.75 5.79
N GLY A 47 -6.59 21.97 5.20
CA GLY A 47 -7.72 22.88 5.20
C GLY A 47 -8.91 22.33 4.42
N ALA A 48 -8.68 21.75 3.25
CA ALA A 48 -9.69 21.06 2.44
C ALA A 48 -9.11 19.80 1.80
N VAL A 49 -9.90 18.73 1.74
CA VAL A 49 -9.53 17.45 1.11
C VAL A 49 -10.55 17.09 0.04
N LEU A 50 -10.07 16.83 -1.19
CA LEU A 50 -10.81 16.23 -2.29
C LEU A 50 -10.28 14.82 -2.54
N ALA A 51 -11.15 13.81 -2.48
CA ALA A 51 -10.82 12.40 -2.74
C ALA A 51 -12.07 11.61 -3.11
N THR A 52 -11.92 10.33 -3.44
CA THR A 52 -13.09 9.43 -3.55
C THR A 52 -13.78 9.31 -2.20
N GLN A 53 -15.08 8.94 -2.20
CA GLN A 53 -15.83 8.78 -0.96
C GLN A 53 -15.17 7.74 -0.05
N GLU A 54 -14.70 6.64 -0.64
CA GLU A 54 -14.05 5.54 0.09
C GLU A 54 -12.76 6.00 0.76
N THR A 55 -11.94 6.79 0.07
CA THR A 55 -10.71 7.37 0.65
C THR A 55 -11.04 8.31 1.82
N LEU A 56 -12.05 9.18 1.68
CA LEU A 56 -12.50 10.06 2.76
C LEU A 56 -13.01 9.29 3.98
N ASP A 57 -13.75 8.22 3.76
CA ASP A 57 -14.28 7.37 4.85
C ASP A 57 -13.15 6.63 5.56
N ILE A 58 -12.15 6.12 4.83
CA ILE A 58 -10.96 5.50 5.41
C ILE A 58 -10.15 6.51 6.23
N MET A 59 -9.97 7.74 5.74
CA MET A 59 -9.33 8.81 6.52
C MET A 59 -10.10 9.10 7.81
N ARG A 60 -11.44 9.15 7.76
CA ARG A 60 -12.28 9.34 8.94
C ARG A 60 -12.15 8.17 9.94
N LEU A 61 -12.11 6.93 9.47
CA LEU A 61 -11.90 5.75 10.32
C LEU A 61 -10.55 5.76 11.03
N ARG A 62 -9.53 6.32 10.39
CA ARG A 62 -8.14 6.41 10.90
C ARG A 62 -7.95 7.58 11.86
N TYR A 63 -8.41 8.75 11.49
CA TYR A 63 -8.05 10.02 12.15
C TYR A 63 -9.22 10.67 12.90
N GLY A 64 -10.44 10.11 12.80
CA GLY A 64 -11.65 10.71 13.34
C GLY A 64 -12.27 11.76 12.40
N ASP A 65 -13.40 12.34 12.83
CA ASP A 65 -14.21 13.23 11.98
C ASP A 65 -13.51 14.54 11.59
N ASN A 66 -12.59 15.01 12.41
CA ASN A 66 -11.90 16.29 12.24
C ASN A 66 -10.55 16.17 11.51
N PHE A 67 -10.38 15.20 10.62
CA PHE A 67 -9.12 15.00 9.93
C PHE A 67 -8.77 16.09 8.91
N ALA A 68 -9.75 16.89 8.48
CA ALA A 68 -9.60 18.03 7.60
C ALA A 68 -10.59 19.14 7.95
N GLY A 69 -10.31 20.37 7.55
CA GLY A 69 -11.25 21.50 7.76
C GLY A 69 -12.54 21.30 6.97
N THR A 70 -12.44 20.91 5.70
CA THR A 70 -13.58 20.52 4.84
C THR A 70 -13.22 19.32 3.98
N THR A 71 -14.24 18.56 3.56
CA THR A 71 -14.07 17.40 2.68
C THR A 71 -15.04 17.47 1.52
N GLN A 72 -14.60 17.04 0.35
CA GLN A 72 -15.44 16.92 -0.85
C GLN A 72 -15.16 15.56 -1.48
N ALA A 73 -16.22 14.77 -1.71
CA ALA A 73 -16.12 13.54 -2.47
C ALA A 73 -16.19 13.86 -3.98
N ILE A 74 -15.44 13.07 -4.78
CA ILE A 74 -15.51 13.08 -6.24
C ILE A 74 -15.67 11.64 -6.74
N ARG A 75 -16.47 11.46 -7.81
CA ARG A 75 -16.65 10.16 -8.46
C ARG A 75 -15.57 9.92 -9.50
N TYR A 76 -15.30 8.65 -9.78
CA TYR A 76 -14.45 8.32 -10.92
C TYR A 76 -15.02 8.87 -12.22
N GLY A 77 -14.15 9.48 -13.03
CA GLY A 77 -14.51 10.13 -14.30
C GLY A 77 -15.17 11.50 -14.17
N GLU A 78 -15.54 11.93 -12.97
CA GLU A 78 -16.11 13.28 -12.75
C GLU A 78 -15.02 14.33 -12.93
N GLU A 79 -15.32 15.35 -13.74
CA GLU A 79 -14.42 16.48 -13.99
C GLU A 79 -14.77 17.68 -13.10
N LEU A 80 -13.77 18.22 -12.45
CA LEU A 80 -13.88 19.41 -11.60
C LEU A 80 -12.88 20.49 -12.05
N LYS A 81 -13.36 21.72 -12.22
CA LYS A 81 -12.49 22.88 -12.48
C LYS A 81 -11.95 23.44 -11.16
N LEU A 82 -10.63 23.44 -11.01
CA LEU A 82 -9.93 24.03 -9.88
C LEU A 82 -8.96 25.10 -10.37
N GLY A 83 -9.29 26.38 -10.16
CA GLY A 83 -8.51 27.48 -10.72
C GLY A 83 -8.38 27.40 -12.22
N GLY A 84 -7.14 27.34 -12.73
CA GLY A 84 -6.83 27.27 -14.16
C GLY A 84 -6.69 25.86 -14.74
N VAL A 85 -7.10 24.80 -14.04
CA VAL A 85 -6.96 23.42 -14.49
C VAL A 85 -8.28 22.65 -14.34
N THR A 86 -8.42 21.56 -15.11
CA THR A 86 -9.49 20.56 -14.92
C THR A 86 -8.86 19.32 -14.31
N VAL A 87 -9.47 18.79 -13.26
CA VAL A 87 -9.05 17.55 -12.61
C VAL A 87 -10.12 16.48 -12.70
N SER A 88 -9.71 15.21 -12.78
CA SER A 88 -10.60 14.06 -12.65
C SER A 88 -9.86 12.90 -11.97
N PHE A 89 -10.63 12.05 -11.29
CA PHE A 89 -10.12 10.89 -10.57
C PHE A 89 -10.49 9.62 -11.33
N HIS A 90 -9.56 8.68 -11.44
CA HIS A 90 -9.74 7.43 -12.19
C HIS A 90 -9.22 6.26 -11.37
N PRO A 91 -9.82 5.05 -11.49
CA PRO A 91 -9.40 3.91 -10.67
C PRO A 91 -7.90 3.58 -10.79
N ALA A 92 -7.25 3.36 -9.65
CA ALA A 92 -5.83 2.96 -9.58
C ALA A 92 -5.62 1.45 -9.33
N GLY A 93 -6.67 0.70 -8.94
CA GLY A 93 -6.58 -0.76 -8.75
C GLY A 93 -5.81 -1.22 -7.51
N HIS A 94 -5.39 -0.30 -6.64
CA HIS A 94 -4.51 -0.56 -5.49
C HIS A 94 -5.29 -0.99 -4.25
N VAL A 95 -6.14 -0.11 -3.71
CA VAL A 95 -7.02 -0.38 -2.58
C VAL A 95 -8.39 0.21 -2.82
N LEU A 96 -9.38 -0.09 -1.97
CA LEU A 96 -10.73 0.45 -2.07
C LEU A 96 -10.70 1.98 -2.07
N GLY A 97 -11.25 2.58 -3.13
CA GLY A 97 -11.27 4.03 -3.33
C GLY A 97 -10.00 4.63 -3.92
N SER A 98 -8.96 3.85 -4.20
CA SER A 98 -7.72 4.37 -4.79
C SER A 98 -7.94 4.95 -6.18
N ALA A 99 -7.31 6.09 -6.44
CA ALA A 99 -7.48 6.85 -7.67
C ALA A 99 -6.18 7.44 -8.21
N GLN A 100 -6.02 7.38 -9.51
CA GLN A 100 -5.11 8.24 -10.25
C GLN A 100 -5.74 9.62 -10.40
N ILE A 101 -4.95 10.68 -10.37
CA ILE A 101 -5.42 12.05 -10.54
C ILE A 101 -4.92 12.60 -11.88
N LYS A 102 -5.86 12.82 -12.81
CA LYS A 102 -5.62 13.48 -14.09
C LYS A 102 -5.75 14.98 -13.91
N VAL A 103 -4.77 15.73 -14.38
CA VAL A 103 -4.76 17.19 -14.42
C VAL A 103 -4.59 17.65 -15.86
N ALA A 104 -5.57 18.36 -16.39
CA ALA A 104 -5.57 18.90 -17.75
C ALA A 104 -5.51 20.43 -17.73
N CYS A 105 -4.60 21.01 -18.53
CA CYS A 105 -4.39 22.45 -18.62
C CYS A 105 -3.85 22.84 -20.00
N GLU A 106 -4.59 23.69 -20.74
CA GLU A 106 -4.16 24.26 -22.03
C GLU A 106 -3.59 23.22 -23.02
N GLY A 107 -4.27 22.06 -23.12
CA GLY A 107 -3.89 20.98 -24.05
C GLY A 107 -2.80 20.03 -23.54
N VAL A 108 -2.27 20.24 -22.34
CA VAL A 108 -1.33 19.32 -21.66
C VAL A 108 -2.08 18.50 -20.62
N THR A 109 -1.90 17.19 -20.63
CA THR A 109 -2.48 16.24 -19.67
C THR A 109 -1.37 15.59 -18.85
N ILE A 110 -1.49 15.68 -17.54
CA ILE A 110 -0.59 15.02 -16.57
C ILE A 110 -1.43 14.05 -15.73
N VAL A 111 -0.94 12.84 -15.53
CA VAL A 111 -1.57 11.86 -14.64
C VAL A 111 -0.62 11.52 -13.52
N ALA A 112 -1.07 11.72 -12.28
CA ALA A 112 -0.40 11.21 -11.08
C ALA A 112 -1.06 9.91 -10.67
N SER A 113 -0.33 8.79 -10.76
CA SER A 113 -0.89 7.45 -10.53
C SER A 113 -1.29 7.22 -9.06
N GLY A 114 -0.62 7.89 -8.10
CA GLY A 114 -0.55 7.36 -6.76
C GLY A 114 0.04 5.95 -6.80
N ASP A 115 -0.24 5.14 -5.79
CA ASP A 115 0.06 3.72 -5.85
C ASP A 115 -0.98 3.00 -6.68
N TYR A 116 -0.55 2.04 -7.50
CA TYR A 116 -1.46 1.36 -8.41
C TYR A 116 -1.15 -0.13 -8.60
N LYS A 117 -2.19 -0.86 -9.00
CA LYS A 117 -2.11 -2.26 -9.40
C LYS A 117 -2.79 -2.46 -10.74
N ASP A 118 -2.02 -2.84 -11.74
CA ASP A 118 -2.47 -3.13 -13.11
C ASP A 118 -3.28 -4.43 -13.23
N VAL A 119 -3.05 -5.39 -12.31
CA VAL A 119 -3.78 -6.66 -12.26
C VAL A 119 -5.02 -6.51 -11.39
N ARG A 120 -6.16 -6.99 -11.87
CA ARG A 120 -7.46 -6.90 -11.20
C ARG A 120 -7.41 -7.42 -9.76
N ASP A 121 -7.91 -6.60 -8.84
CA ASP A 121 -8.15 -6.92 -7.43
C ASP A 121 -9.67 -7.12 -7.21
N PRO A 122 -10.10 -8.19 -6.49
CA PRO A 122 -11.52 -8.41 -6.22
C PRO A 122 -12.12 -7.39 -5.23
N THR A 123 -11.30 -6.57 -4.56
CA THR A 123 -11.73 -5.69 -3.46
C THR A 123 -11.80 -4.21 -3.82
N CYS A 124 -11.43 -3.84 -5.05
CA CYS A 124 -11.47 -2.46 -5.51
C CYS A 124 -11.78 -2.36 -7.01
N ALA A 125 -12.03 -1.14 -7.50
CA ALA A 125 -12.20 -0.87 -8.91
C ALA A 125 -10.91 -1.18 -9.68
N PRO A 126 -10.98 -1.83 -10.87
CA PRO A 126 -9.80 -2.19 -11.64
C PRO A 126 -9.08 -0.95 -12.17
N PHE A 127 -7.75 -1.04 -12.32
CA PHE A 127 -6.92 0.01 -12.89
C PHE A 127 -7.43 0.43 -14.28
N GLU A 128 -7.43 1.74 -14.54
CA GLU A 128 -7.78 2.33 -15.84
C GLU A 128 -6.52 2.97 -16.46
N THR A 129 -6.17 2.57 -17.68
CA THR A 129 -5.08 3.22 -18.41
C THR A 129 -5.53 4.55 -18.99
N ILE A 130 -4.86 5.65 -18.64
CA ILE A 130 -5.19 7.00 -19.07
C ILE A 130 -4.10 7.52 -20.00
N GLN A 131 -4.48 7.97 -21.21
CA GLN A 131 -3.55 8.62 -22.13
C GLN A 131 -3.15 9.98 -21.58
N CYS A 132 -1.85 10.30 -21.58
CA CYS A 132 -1.32 11.56 -21.05
C CYS A 132 -0.02 11.95 -21.74
N ASP A 133 0.38 13.22 -21.57
CA ASP A 133 1.67 13.74 -22.03
C ASP A 133 2.77 13.44 -21.00
N VAL A 134 2.42 13.50 -19.71
CA VAL A 134 3.31 13.22 -18.58
C VAL A 134 2.65 12.25 -17.62
N PHE A 135 3.37 11.18 -17.26
CA PHE A 135 2.93 10.20 -16.27
C PHE A 135 3.83 10.27 -15.02
N ILE A 136 3.23 10.56 -13.87
CA ILE A 136 3.88 10.51 -12.56
C ILE A 136 3.55 9.13 -11.98
N THR A 137 4.56 8.28 -11.80
CA THR A 137 4.40 6.88 -11.41
C THR A 137 5.15 6.54 -10.14
N GLU A 138 4.60 5.61 -9.36
CA GLU A 138 5.33 4.92 -8.29
C GLU A 138 6.45 4.03 -8.85
N ALA A 139 7.35 3.60 -7.97
CA ALA A 139 8.42 2.62 -8.25
C ALA A 139 8.67 1.68 -7.05
N THR A 140 7.65 1.34 -6.27
CA THR A 140 7.76 0.43 -5.10
C THR A 140 8.49 -0.85 -5.49
N PHE A 141 8.12 -1.45 -6.61
CA PHE A 141 8.80 -2.60 -7.20
C PHE A 141 9.53 -2.25 -8.50
N GLY A 142 10.16 -1.08 -8.54
CA GLY A 142 10.88 -0.52 -9.68
C GLY A 142 12.21 -1.21 -10.04
N LEU A 143 12.43 -2.47 -9.65
CA LEU A 143 13.58 -3.28 -10.02
C LEU A 143 13.17 -4.54 -10.80
N PRO A 144 13.90 -4.97 -11.83
CA PRO A 144 13.57 -6.17 -12.62
C PRO A 144 13.49 -7.49 -11.85
N VAL A 145 14.01 -7.55 -10.64
CA VAL A 145 13.91 -8.72 -9.74
C VAL A 145 12.50 -8.91 -9.19
N PHE A 146 11.72 -7.85 -9.13
CA PHE A 146 10.34 -7.85 -8.65
C PHE A 146 9.37 -8.12 -9.80
N ARG A 147 9.38 -9.35 -10.31
CA ARG A 147 8.34 -9.90 -11.17
C ARG A 147 7.54 -10.87 -10.33
N HIS A 148 6.29 -10.52 -10.05
CA HIS A 148 5.44 -11.30 -9.19
C HIS A 148 4.71 -12.37 -10.01
N HIS A 149 4.62 -13.57 -9.44
CA HIS A 149 3.81 -14.64 -10.03
C HIS A 149 2.33 -14.40 -9.74
N ASP A 150 1.47 -15.19 -10.38
CA ASP A 150 0.03 -15.16 -10.10
C ASP A 150 -0.24 -15.40 -8.60
N ALA A 151 -0.89 -14.43 -7.98
CA ALA A 151 -1.24 -14.46 -6.56
C ALA A 151 -2.18 -15.64 -6.21
N LYS A 152 -2.92 -16.21 -7.19
CA LYS A 152 -3.72 -17.42 -7.00
C LYS A 152 -2.84 -18.60 -6.57
N GLY A 153 -1.68 -18.79 -7.19
CA GLY A 153 -0.73 -19.83 -6.79
C GLY A 153 -0.23 -19.70 -5.35
N GLU A 154 -0.15 -18.47 -4.84
CA GLU A 154 0.23 -18.18 -3.45
C GLU A 154 -0.91 -18.53 -2.48
N ILE A 155 -2.16 -18.26 -2.84
CA ILE A 155 -3.34 -18.71 -2.06
C ILE A 155 -3.43 -20.24 -2.05
N ASP A 156 -3.24 -20.90 -3.19
CA ASP A 156 -3.21 -22.37 -3.26
C ASP A 156 -2.09 -22.97 -2.38
N LYS A 157 -0.95 -22.29 -2.28
CA LYS A 157 0.14 -22.66 -1.37
C LYS A 157 -0.28 -22.56 0.10
N LEU A 158 -0.98 -21.48 0.48
CA LEU A 158 -1.52 -21.31 1.83
C LEU A 158 -2.55 -22.38 2.16
N LEU A 159 -3.50 -22.64 1.28
CA LEU A 159 -4.54 -23.67 1.48
C LEU A 159 -3.96 -25.08 1.57
N ARG A 160 -2.95 -25.40 0.77
CA ARG A 160 -2.21 -26.67 0.91
C ARG A 160 -1.52 -26.78 2.27
N SER A 161 -0.94 -25.70 2.80
CA SER A 161 -0.33 -25.71 4.14
C SER A 161 -1.38 -25.96 5.21
N VAL A 162 -2.55 -25.34 5.14
CA VAL A 162 -3.68 -25.58 6.07
C VAL A 162 -4.14 -27.04 6.01
N ALA A 163 -4.23 -27.63 4.83
CA ALA A 163 -4.63 -29.01 4.66
C ALA A 163 -3.59 -30.03 5.18
N LEU A 164 -2.30 -29.71 5.05
CA LEU A 164 -1.20 -30.56 5.52
C LEU A 164 -1.00 -30.49 7.05
N PHE A 165 -1.38 -29.39 7.68
CA PHE A 165 -1.18 -29.15 9.12
C PHE A 165 -2.50 -28.69 9.78
N PRO A 166 -3.53 -29.55 9.80
CA PRO A 166 -4.86 -29.19 10.31
C PRO A 166 -4.91 -28.91 11.82
N GLU A 167 -3.89 -29.38 12.56
CA GLU A 167 -3.73 -29.11 14.00
C GLU A 167 -3.08 -27.77 14.32
N ARG A 168 -2.47 -27.13 13.33
CA ARG A 168 -1.75 -25.86 13.49
C ARG A 168 -2.61 -24.67 13.08
N ALA A 169 -2.44 -23.55 13.75
CA ALA A 169 -3.03 -22.28 13.30
C ALA A 169 -2.16 -21.67 12.18
N HIS A 170 -2.77 -20.97 11.22
CA HIS A 170 -2.05 -20.26 10.17
C HIS A 170 -2.22 -18.74 10.37
N LEU A 171 -1.18 -18.08 10.84
CA LEU A 171 -1.16 -16.63 11.02
C LEU A 171 -0.62 -15.98 9.75
N VAL A 172 -1.47 -15.23 9.08
CA VAL A 172 -1.13 -14.51 7.86
C VAL A 172 -0.96 -13.03 8.20
N GLY A 173 0.29 -12.58 8.23
CA GLY A 173 0.62 -11.16 8.33
C GLY A 173 0.23 -10.45 7.03
N ALA A 174 -0.57 -9.40 7.15
CA ALA A 174 -0.99 -8.56 6.03
C ALA A 174 -1.25 -7.13 6.54
N TYR A 175 -1.05 -6.11 5.71
CA TYR A 175 -1.37 -4.73 6.07
C TYR A 175 -2.88 -4.55 6.19
N SER A 176 -3.30 -3.70 7.12
CA SER A 176 -4.70 -3.60 7.55
C SER A 176 -5.62 -2.99 6.47
N LEU A 177 -5.08 -2.13 5.60
CA LEU A 177 -5.83 -1.55 4.49
C LEU A 177 -5.38 -2.20 3.17
N GLY A 178 -6.32 -2.78 2.44
CA GLY A 178 -6.12 -3.37 1.12
C GLY A 178 -5.63 -4.82 1.19
N LYS A 179 -4.40 -5.08 1.63
CA LYS A 179 -3.77 -6.40 1.61
C LYS A 179 -4.57 -7.47 2.37
N ALA A 180 -5.02 -7.16 3.57
CA ALA A 180 -5.80 -8.09 4.39
C ALA A 180 -7.11 -8.49 3.69
N GLN A 181 -7.86 -7.53 3.18
CA GLN A 181 -9.13 -7.77 2.50
C GLN A 181 -8.94 -8.51 1.18
N ARG A 182 -7.88 -8.17 0.43
CA ARG A 182 -7.49 -8.87 -0.79
C ARG A 182 -7.20 -10.34 -0.52
N VAL A 183 -6.37 -10.67 0.49
CA VAL A 183 -6.08 -12.07 0.86
C VAL A 183 -7.37 -12.82 1.21
N ILE A 184 -8.26 -12.22 2.00
CA ILE A 184 -9.54 -12.83 2.39
C ILE A 184 -10.42 -13.09 1.14
N ALA A 185 -10.62 -12.07 0.31
CA ALA A 185 -11.42 -12.20 -0.91
C ALA A 185 -10.86 -13.27 -1.87
N MET A 186 -9.53 -13.35 -1.99
CA MET A 186 -8.86 -14.39 -2.78
C MET A 186 -9.04 -15.78 -2.19
N LEU A 187 -9.05 -15.93 -0.85
CA LEU A 187 -9.38 -17.19 -0.18
C LEU A 187 -10.80 -17.64 -0.53
N ARG A 188 -11.78 -16.72 -0.50
CA ARG A 188 -13.16 -16.99 -0.92
C ARG A 188 -13.24 -17.39 -2.39
N GLY A 189 -12.54 -16.65 -3.26
CA GLY A 189 -12.43 -17.00 -4.69
C GLY A 189 -11.79 -18.36 -4.98
N ALA A 190 -10.97 -18.89 -4.05
CA ALA A 190 -10.38 -20.23 -4.10
C ALA A 190 -11.25 -21.31 -3.43
N GLY A 191 -12.47 -20.99 -3.00
CA GLY A 191 -13.42 -21.92 -2.36
C GLY A 191 -13.15 -22.19 -0.89
N HIS A 192 -12.40 -21.34 -0.19
CA HIS A 192 -12.21 -21.45 1.25
C HIS A 192 -13.35 -20.74 1.99
N ASP A 193 -14.43 -21.47 2.33
CA ASP A 193 -15.64 -20.93 2.95
C ASP A 193 -15.63 -21.03 4.49
N ARG A 194 -14.55 -21.58 5.08
CA ARG A 194 -14.41 -21.67 6.54
C ARG A 194 -14.19 -20.29 7.15
N THR A 195 -14.57 -20.13 8.43
CA THR A 195 -14.32 -18.93 9.22
C THR A 195 -12.84 -18.50 9.13
N VAL A 196 -12.61 -17.24 8.78
CA VAL A 196 -11.30 -16.58 8.86
C VAL A 196 -11.30 -15.68 10.10
N TYR A 197 -10.31 -15.87 10.96
CA TYR A 197 -10.17 -15.06 12.16
C TYR A 197 -9.41 -13.77 11.88
N LEU A 198 -9.77 -12.70 12.59
CA LEU A 198 -9.14 -11.39 12.47
C LEU A 198 -8.51 -10.95 13.77
N HIS A 199 -7.33 -10.36 13.68
CA HIS A 199 -6.80 -9.52 14.75
C HIS A 199 -7.68 -8.28 14.93
N GLY A 200 -7.89 -7.82 16.18
CA GLY A 200 -8.78 -6.68 16.46
C GLY A 200 -8.43 -5.40 15.70
N ALA A 201 -7.16 -5.15 15.40
CA ALA A 201 -6.72 -3.99 14.61
C ALA A 201 -7.24 -4.00 13.15
N MET A 202 -7.58 -5.18 12.62
CA MET A 202 -8.11 -5.33 11.26
C MET A 202 -9.61 -5.03 11.16
N GLU A 203 -10.33 -5.04 12.28
CA GLU A 203 -11.80 -5.09 12.32
C GLU A 203 -12.44 -3.89 11.60
N LYS A 204 -12.09 -2.67 11.98
CA LYS A 204 -12.76 -1.46 11.49
C LYS A 204 -12.70 -1.32 9.96
N ILE A 205 -11.51 -1.48 9.39
CA ILE A 205 -11.32 -1.37 7.94
C ILE A 205 -11.98 -2.53 7.22
N THR A 206 -11.88 -3.76 7.73
CA THR A 206 -12.52 -4.93 7.12
C THR A 206 -14.03 -4.81 7.10
N ARG A 207 -14.66 -4.35 8.21
CA ARG A 207 -16.10 -4.08 8.24
C ARG A 207 -16.53 -2.97 7.29
N TYR A 208 -15.66 -1.98 7.08
CA TYR A 208 -15.90 -0.95 6.08
C TYR A 208 -15.95 -1.55 4.66
N TYR A 209 -15.02 -2.44 4.30
CA TYR A 209 -15.07 -3.13 3.00
C TYR A 209 -16.35 -3.93 2.81
N GLU A 210 -16.80 -4.68 3.83
CA GLU A 210 -18.08 -5.40 3.79
C GLU A 210 -19.28 -4.43 3.58
N SER A 211 -19.27 -3.28 4.25
CA SER A 211 -20.33 -2.24 4.10
C SER A 211 -20.38 -1.65 2.69
N ARG A 212 -19.27 -1.75 1.94
CA ARG A 212 -19.16 -1.33 0.52
C ARG A 212 -19.49 -2.47 -0.47
N GLY A 213 -20.00 -3.59 0.04
CA GLY A 213 -20.46 -4.72 -0.76
C GLY A 213 -19.35 -5.70 -1.19
N ILE A 214 -18.17 -5.63 -0.58
CA ILE A 214 -17.11 -6.62 -0.80
C ILE A 214 -17.43 -7.87 0.04
N ASP A 215 -17.64 -8.99 -0.64
CA ASP A 215 -17.90 -10.27 0.04
C ASP A 215 -16.60 -10.86 0.59
N LEU A 216 -16.47 -10.85 1.91
CA LEU A 216 -15.36 -11.42 2.66
C LEU A 216 -15.74 -12.72 3.39
N GLY A 217 -16.99 -13.17 3.27
CA GLY A 217 -17.52 -14.38 3.90
C GLY A 217 -17.52 -14.32 5.42
N GLU A 218 -17.47 -15.48 6.09
CA GLU A 218 -17.55 -15.56 7.53
C GLU A 218 -16.23 -15.11 8.19
N LEU A 219 -16.33 -14.07 9.04
CA LEU A 219 -15.20 -13.47 9.76
C LEU A 219 -15.50 -13.38 11.25
N GLU A 220 -14.55 -13.83 12.08
CA GLU A 220 -14.62 -13.73 13.54
C GLU A 220 -13.38 -13.06 14.14
N LEU A 221 -13.53 -12.46 15.32
CA LEU A 221 -12.42 -11.87 16.06
C LEU A 221 -11.73 -12.92 16.95
N VAL A 222 -10.41 -12.98 16.89
CA VAL A 222 -9.60 -13.86 17.74
C VAL A 222 -9.89 -13.66 19.23
N ARG A 223 -10.24 -12.45 19.68
CA ARG A 223 -10.46 -12.16 21.11
C ARG A 223 -11.58 -13.00 21.77
N GLY A 224 -12.52 -13.52 20.98
CA GLY A 224 -13.62 -14.38 21.46
C GLY A 224 -13.36 -15.87 21.33
N ALA A 225 -12.34 -16.28 20.56
CA ALA A 225 -12.09 -17.67 20.22
C ALA A 225 -11.23 -18.38 21.29
N LYS A 226 -11.55 -19.67 21.54
CA LYS A 226 -10.69 -20.54 22.34
C LYS A 226 -9.50 -21.02 21.51
N LYS A 227 -8.40 -21.35 22.20
CA LYS A 227 -7.17 -21.85 21.53
C LYS A 227 -7.42 -23.06 20.63
N SER A 228 -8.32 -23.96 21.02
CA SER A 228 -8.68 -25.15 20.23
C SER A 228 -9.47 -24.83 18.96
N GLU A 229 -10.19 -23.71 18.93
CA GLU A 229 -10.99 -23.26 17.78
C GLU A 229 -10.10 -22.63 16.68
N LEU A 230 -8.91 -22.17 17.05
CA LEU A 230 -7.95 -21.56 16.14
C LEU A 230 -7.11 -22.58 15.36
N ALA A 231 -7.08 -23.85 15.79
CA ALA A 231 -6.37 -24.93 15.09
C ALA A 231 -6.97 -25.18 13.71
N GLY A 232 -6.12 -25.29 12.69
CA GLY A 232 -6.55 -25.52 11.31
C GLY A 232 -7.29 -24.36 10.65
N HIS A 233 -7.29 -23.17 11.29
CA HIS A 233 -7.90 -21.96 10.73
C HIS A 233 -6.84 -20.94 10.32
N ILE A 234 -7.25 -20.06 9.41
CA ILE A 234 -6.46 -18.90 8.98
C ILE A 234 -6.84 -17.71 9.85
N THR A 235 -5.82 -17.02 10.34
CA THR A 235 -5.98 -15.76 11.07
C THR A 235 -5.21 -14.66 10.36
N ILE A 236 -5.89 -13.56 10.01
CA ILE A 236 -5.25 -12.37 9.41
C ILE A 236 -4.89 -11.40 10.53
N CYS A 237 -3.64 -10.92 10.52
CA CYS A 237 -3.14 -10.01 11.54
C CYS A 237 -2.14 -8.99 10.94
N PRO A 238 -1.88 -7.85 11.62
CA PRO A 238 -0.78 -6.96 11.25
C PRO A 238 0.55 -7.72 11.29
N PRO A 239 1.52 -7.42 10.41
CA PRO A 239 2.82 -8.09 10.40
C PRO A 239 3.53 -8.04 11.76
N THR A 240 3.41 -6.92 12.48
CA THR A 240 3.98 -6.72 13.83
C THR A 240 3.43 -7.69 14.88
N ALA A 241 2.15 -8.08 14.77
CA ALA A 241 1.52 -9.00 15.71
C ALA A 241 2.07 -10.44 15.64
N MET A 242 2.73 -10.83 14.55
CA MET A 242 3.33 -12.17 14.41
C MET A 242 4.52 -12.38 15.38
N GLY A 243 5.31 -11.34 15.62
CA GLY A 243 6.43 -11.37 16.57
C GLY A 243 6.07 -11.04 18.03
N ASP A 244 4.84 -10.64 18.32
CA ASP A 244 4.38 -10.17 19.60
C ASP A 244 3.88 -11.31 20.52
N LEU A 245 3.71 -11.02 21.80
CA LEU A 245 3.10 -11.91 22.81
C LEU A 245 1.70 -12.40 22.38
N TRP A 246 1.00 -11.63 21.58
CA TRP A 246 -0.30 -11.99 21.04
C TRP A 246 -0.27 -13.30 20.24
N SER A 247 0.78 -13.57 19.46
CA SER A 247 0.91 -14.78 18.66
C SER A 247 1.04 -16.06 19.49
N ARG A 248 1.48 -15.97 20.75
CA ARG A 248 1.67 -17.14 21.65
C ARG A 248 0.36 -17.83 22.05
N ARG A 249 -0.79 -17.20 21.80
CA ARG A 249 -2.11 -17.80 22.05
C ARG A 249 -2.48 -18.92 21.06
N PHE A 250 -1.82 -18.96 19.92
CA PHE A 250 -2.14 -19.91 18.86
C PHE A 250 -1.44 -21.26 19.09
N PRO A 251 -2.09 -22.39 18.70
CA PRO A 251 -1.45 -23.69 18.76
C PRO A 251 -0.43 -23.83 17.64
N ASP A 252 0.84 -23.96 17.97
CA ASP A 252 1.96 -24.20 17.05
C ASP A 252 1.82 -23.47 15.69
N PRO A 253 1.85 -22.11 15.67
CA PRO A 253 1.44 -21.35 14.50
C PRO A 253 2.40 -21.50 13.32
N VAL A 254 1.83 -21.63 12.11
CA VAL A 254 2.55 -21.40 10.86
C VAL A 254 2.50 -19.91 10.57
N PHE A 255 3.66 -19.27 10.49
CA PHE A 255 3.76 -17.85 10.17
C PHE A 255 3.85 -17.67 8.65
N ALA A 256 2.79 -17.11 8.05
CA ALA A 256 2.74 -16.68 6.68
C ALA A 256 2.79 -15.16 6.59
N PHE A 257 3.37 -14.61 5.53
CA PHE A 257 3.38 -13.16 5.31
C PHE A 257 3.06 -12.85 3.85
N ALA A 258 2.00 -12.04 3.65
CA ALA A 258 1.53 -11.60 2.34
C ALA A 258 2.13 -10.23 2.00
N SER A 259 3.15 -10.21 1.13
CA SER A 259 3.79 -9.00 0.65
C SER A 259 4.55 -9.28 -0.66
N GLY A 260 4.64 -8.29 -1.55
CA GLY A 260 5.47 -8.36 -2.75
C GLY A 260 6.96 -8.56 -2.43
N TRP A 261 7.40 -8.06 -1.28
CA TRP A 261 8.78 -8.21 -0.79
C TRP A 261 9.14 -9.66 -0.47
N MET A 262 8.17 -10.56 -0.31
CA MET A 262 8.43 -12.00 -0.07
C MET A 262 9.04 -12.70 -1.30
N ARG A 263 9.13 -12.03 -2.43
CA ARG A 263 9.91 -12.44 -3.60
C ARG A 263 11.40 -12.62 -3.25
N VAL A 264 11.91 -11.83 -2.30
CA VAL A 264 13.31 -11.90 -1.84
C VAL A 264 13.42 -12.84 -0.63
N ARG A 265 13.90 -14.06 -0.84
CA ARG A 265 13.96 -15.12 0.20
C ARG A 265 14.73 -14.71 1.47
N ALA A 266 15.74 -13.84 1.34
CA ALA A 266 16.50 -13.36 2.50
C ALA A 266 15.59 -12.59 3.47
N ARG A 267 14.70 -11.74 2.97
CA ARG A 267 13.73 -10.97 3.78
C ARG A 267 12.76 -11.88 4.56
N ALA A 268 12.27 -12.95 3.93
CA ALA A 268 11.41 -13.92 4.59
C ALA A 268 12.13 -14.66 5.75
N ARG A 269 13.40 -15.04 5.53
CA ARG A 269 14.23 -15.71 6.57
C ARG A 269 14.52 -14.81 7.76
N GLN A 270 14.88 -13.54 7.51
CA GLN A 270 15.14 -12.56 8.57
C GLN A 270 13.93 -12.40 9.51
N ARG A 271 12.72 -12.47 9.00
CA ARG A 271 11.48 -12.30 9.76
C ARG A 271 10.93 -13.59 10.38
N GLY A 272 11.62 -14.72 10.24
CA GLY A 272 11.11 -15.99 10.73
C GLY A 272 9.81 -16.45 10.05
N VAL A 273 9.53 -15.94 8.83
CA VAL A 273 8.37 -16.33 8.04
C VAL A 273 8.58 -17.73 7.49
N THR A 274 7.71 -18.66 7.90
CA THR A 274 7.76 -20.06 7.43
C THR A 274 7.09 -20.24 6.08
N LEU A 275 6.07 -19.42 5.78
CA LEU A 275 5.30 -19.49 4.54
C LEU A 275 5.24 -18.11 3.87
N PRO A 276 6.27 -17.69 3.11
CA PRO A 276 6.23 -16.44 2.37
C PRO A 276 5.19 -16.53 1.23
N LEU A 277 4.32 -15.51 1.15
CA LEU A 277 3.27 -15.35 0.14
C LEU A 277 3.58 -14.10 -0.68
N VAL A 278 3.92 -14.28 -1.97
CA VAL A 278 4.20 -13.16 -2.87
C VAL A 278 2.87 -12.60 -3.37
N ILE A 279 2.23 -11.79 -2.52
CA ILE A 279 0.96 -11.11 -2.82
C ILE A 279 1.16 -9.62 -2.68
N SER A 280 1.11 -8.89 -3.79
CA SER A 280 1.30 -7.43 -3.84
C SER A 280 0.02 -6.73 -4.28
N ASP A 281 -0.24 -5.55 -3.75
CA ASP A 281 -1.26 -4.57 -4.17
C ASP A 281 -0.65 -3.45 -5.03
N HIS A 282 0.66 -3.47 -5.28
CA HIS A 282 1.35 -2.60 -6.23
C HIS A 282 1.67 -3.32 -7.53
N ALA A 283 1.84 -2.55 -8.60
CA ALA A 283 2.38 -3.03 -9.85
C ALA A 283 3.82 -3.54 -9.65
N ASP A 284 4.15 -4.66 -10.29
CA ASP A 284 5.52 -5.15 -10.34
C ASP A 284 6.30 -4.52 -11.51
N TRP A 285 7.54 -4.94 -11.72
CA TRP A 285 8.36 -4.40 -12.82
C TRP A 285 7.66 -4.46 -14.18
N ASP A 286 7.04 -5.58 -14.51
CA ASP A 286 6.37 -5.76 -15.81
C ASP A 286 5.09 -4.92 -15.88
N GLY A 287 4.34 -4.81 -14.78
CA GLY A 287 3.18 -3.94 -14.63
C GLY A 287 3.54 -2.46 -14.76
N LEU A 288 4.62 -2.00 -14.08
CA LEU A 288 5.13 -0.63 -14.17
C LEU A 288 5.50 -0.27 -15.62
N THR A 289 6.34 -1.10 -16.25
CA THR A 289 6.85 -0.83 -17.60
C THR A 289 5.76 -0.91 -18.67
N SER A 290 4.85 -1.87 -18.58
CA SER A 290 3.71 -1.99 -19.51
C SER A 290 2.71 -0.85 -19.35
N THR A 291 2.44 -0.42 -18.11
CA THR A 291 1.55 0.73 -17.85
C THR A 291 2.14 2.01 -18.43
N ILE A 292 3.42 2.32 -18.16
CA ILE A 292 4.10 3.49 -18.72
C ILE A 292 3.97 3.49 -20.25
N ALA A 293 4.26 2.37 -20.91
CA ALA A 293 4.14 2.25 -22.36
C ALA A 293 2.70 2.47 -22.84
N ALA A 294 1.71 1.95 -22.11
CA ALA A 294 0.29 2.05 -22.45
C ALA A 294 -0.30 3.45 -22.28
N THR A 295 0.27 4.32 -21.42
CA THR A 295 -0.20 5.72 -21.26
C THR A 295 0.12 6.60 -22.46
N GLY A 296 1.06 6.20 -23.32
CA GLY A 296 1.55 7.02 -24.41
C GLY A 296 2.31 8.28 -24.00
N ALA A 297 2.67 8.42 -22.72
CA ALA A 297 3.39 9.56 -22.19
C ALA A 297 4.76 9.72 -22.85
N SER A 298 5.10 10.94 -23.23
CA SER A 298 6.45 11.29 -23.75
C SER A 298 7.43 11.61 -22.63
N GLU A 299 6.93 11.87 -21.42
CA GLU A 299 7.70 12.21 -20.23
C GLU A 299 7.18 11.44 -19.01
N VAL A 300 8.10 10.91 -18.19
CA VAL A 300 7.78 10.11 -16.99
C VAL A 300 8.52 10.69 -15.79
N TRP A 301 7.75 10.98 -14.72
CA TRP A 301 8.31 11.37 -13.44
C TRP A 301 8.12 10.22 -12.46
N VAL A 302 9.21 9.76 -11.88
CA VAL A 302 9.20 8.58 -11.01
C VAL A 302 9.27 9.02 -9.56
N THR A 303 8.44 8.45 -8.73
CA THR A 303 8.39 8.71 -7.30
C THR A 303 8.13 7.41 -6.54
N HIS A 304 8.37 7.39 -5.23
CA HIS A 304 8.15 6.23 -4.34
C HIS A 304 8.95 4.97 -4.72
N GLY A 305 9.96 4.62 -3.97
CA GLY A 305 10.67 3.34 -4.08
C GLY A 305 11.98 3.39 -4.87
N GLN A 306 12.19 2.43 -5.75
CA GLN A 306 13.46 2.23 -6.48
C GLN A 306 13.44 2.95 -7.83
N GLU A 307 13.59 4.27 -7.79
CA GLU A 307 13.38 5.16 -8.95
C GLU A 307 14.42 4.96 -10.06
N ASP A 308 15.71 4.81 -9.70
CA ASP A 308 16.82 4.84 -10.66
C ASP A 308 16.71 3.83 -11.81
N ALA A 309 16.32 2.59 -11.49
CA ALA A 309 16.20 1.55 -12.49
C ALA A 309 15.04 1.79 -13.45
N LEU A 310 13.91 2.31 -12.95
CA LEU A 310 12.75 2.62 -13.77
C LEU A 310 13.01 3.85 -14.64
N VAL A 311 13.66 4.89 -14.11
CA VAL A 311 14.14 6.06 -14.89
C VAL A 311 15.08 5.62 -16.00
N HIS A 312 16.07 4.75 -15.68
CA HIS A 312 16.99 4.23 -16.68
C HIS A 312 16.27 3.47 -17.80
N TRP A 313 15.31 2.61 -17.43
CA TRP A 313 14.49 1.89 -18.39
C TRP A 313 13.71 2.86 -19.30
N CYS A 314 13.03 3.86 -18.75
CA CYS A 314 12.29 4.87 -19.52
C CYS A 314 13.20 5.58 -20.55
N VAL A 315 14.38 6.01 -20.11
CA VAL A 315 15.37 6.66 -21.00
C VAL A 315 15.81 5.71 -22.11
N SER A 316 16.02 4.41 -21.82
CA SER A 316 16.37 3.41 -22.82
C SER A 316 15.26 3.17 -23.86
N GLN A 317 14.02 3.47 -23.51
CA GLN A 317 12.86 3.44 -24.43
C GLN A 317 12.68 4.76 -25.20
N GLY A 318 13.56 5.74 -25.03
CA GLY A 318 13.49 7.04 -25.69
C GLY A 318 12.56 8.05 -25.02
N LEU A 319 12.06 7.77 -23.82
CA LEU A 319 11.23 8.67 -23.04
C LEU A 319 12.10 9.68 -22.27
N LYS A 320 11.56 10.88 -22.04
CA LYS A 320 12.14 11.76 -21.03
C LYS A 320 11.73 11.25 -19.66
N ALA A 321 12.70 11.00 -18.78
CA ALA A 321 12.40 10.51 -17.44
C ALA A 321 13.32 11.12 -16.38
N ARG A 322 12.76 11.32 -15.18
CA ARG A 322 13.49 11.83 -14.01
C ARG A 322 12.83 11.39 -12.71
N PRO A 323 13.59 11.30 -11.62
CA PRO A 323 13.01 11.17 -10.28
C PRO A 323 12.34 12.49 -9.88
N LEU A 324 11.39 12.40 -8.95
CA LEU A 324 10.71 13.58 -8.41
C LEU A 324 11.32 14.11 -7.12
N ASP A 325 12.28 13.44 -6.50
CA ASP A 325 13.00 13.85 -5.29
C ASP A 325 12.06 14.41 -4.18
N ILE A 326 10.93 13.75 -3.93
CA ILE A 326 9.98 14.16 -2.91
C ILE A 326 10.33 13.41 -1.61
N VAL A 327 10.77 14.17 -0.60
CA VAL A 327 11.08 13.62 0.73
C VAL A 327 9.80 13.43 1.55
N GLY A 328 9.62 12.26 2.16
CA GLY A 328 8.55 11.99 3.14
C GLY A 328 7.45 11.07 2.65
N TYR A 329 7.57 10.55 1.46
CA TYR A 329 6.85 9.35 1.05
C TYR A 329 7.69 8.14 1.51
N GLY A 330 7.12 7.30 2.35
CA GLY A 330 7.68 6.01 2.75
C GLY A 330 6.68 4.95 2.34
N ASP A 331 7.13 3.82 1.84
CA ASP A 331 6.27 2.66 1.66
C ASP A 331 5.79 2.21 3.05
N GLU A 332 4.46 2.21 3.30
CA GLU A 332 3.91 1.64 4.56
C GLU A 332 4.44 0.21 4.74
N GLU A 333 4.58 -0.55 3.66
CA GLU A 333 5.16 -1.88 3.69
C GLU A 333 6.62 -1.86 4.15
N GLU A 334 7.42 -0.88 3.72
CA GLU A 334 8.82 -0.75 4.07
C GLU A 334 9.02 -0.14 5.47
N SER A 335 8.20 0.81 5.88
CA SER A 335 8.27 1.47 7.19
C SER A 335 7.85 0.52 8.34
N GLU A 336 6.78 -0.26 8.20
CA GLU A 336 6.46 -1.34 9.13
C GLU A 336 7.53 -2.45 9.08
N PHE A 337 8.20 -2.61 7.94
CA PHE A 337 9.30 -3.53 7.78
C PHE A 337 10.52 -3.11 8.61
N VAL A 338 10.91 -1.83 8.61
CA VAL A 338 12.04 -1.26 9.35
C VAL A 338 11.75 -1.15 10.85
N ALA A 339 10.56 -0.71 11.25
CA ALA A 339 10.17 -0.58 12.65
C ALA A 339 10.21 -1.92 13.43
N SER A 340 10.01 -3.05 12.75
CA SER A 340 10.14 -4.38 13.34
C SER A 340 11.61 -4.83 13.52
N ASP A 341 12.54 -4.31 12.72
CA ASP A 341 13.98 -4.61 12.84
C ASP A 341 14.63 -3.82 14.00
N GLU A 342 14.21 -2.58 14.24
CA GLU A 342 14.73 -1.80 15.39
C GLU A 342 14.33 -2.39 16.73
N SER A 343 13.20 -3.09 16.81
CA SER A 343 12.78 -3.79 18.03
C SER A 343 13.59 -5.06 18.34
N LEU A 344 14.41 -5.53 17.40
CA LEU A 344 15.30 -6.70 17.52
C LEU A 344 16.77 -6.33 17.83
N SER A 345 17.11 -5.05 17.97
CA SER A 345 18.45 -4.65 18.39
C SER A 345 18.72 -5.13 19.81
N ILE A 346 19.54 -6.16 19.91
CA ILE A 346 20.10 -6.66 21.19
C ILE A 346 20.92 -5.52 21.79
N PRO A 347 20.71 -5.13 23.06
CA PRO A 347 21.57 -4.14 23.70
C PRO A 347 23.01 -4.63 23.67
N SER A 348 23.92 -3.80 23.16
CA SER A 348 25.36 -4.09 23.21
C SER A 348 25.79 -4.39 24.65
N PRO A 349 26.60 -5.43 24.88
CA PRO A 349 27.09 -5.70 26.20
C PRO A 349 27.88 -4.49 26.73
N LEU A 350 27.53 -4.03 27.93
CA LEU A 350 28.24 -2.98 28.66
C LEU A 350 29.72 -3.34 28.71
N VAL A 351 30.57 -2.59 28.06
CA VAL A 351 32.00 -2.60 28.23
C VAL A 351 32.23 -2.06 29.65
N GLY A 352 32.58 -2.93 30.59
CA GLY A 352 32.95 -2.57 31.95
C GLY A 352 34.23 -1.72 31.91
N GLU A 353 34.16 -0.48 32.36
CA GLU A 353 35.33 0.33 32.66
C GLU A 353 36.09 -0.31 33.79
N GLY A 354 37.25 -0.90 33.47
CA GLY A 354 38.24 -1.35 34.47
C GLY A 354 38.84 -0.15 35.16
N GLN A 355 38.52 0.08 36.44
CA GLN A 355 39.26 0.99 37.31
C GLN A 355 40.63 0.38 37.57
N GLY A 356 41.67 0.93 36.94
CA GLY A 356 43.05 0.73 37.28
C GLY A 356 43.43 1.55 38.51
N GLY A 357 43.45 0.92 39.69
CA GLY A 357 44.02 1.49 40.88
C GLY A 357 45.56 1.45 40.78
N GLY A 358 46.22 2.62 40.74
CA GLY A 358 47.65 2.77 40.93
C GLY A 358 47.95 2.96 42.42
N VAL A 359 48.81 2.14 42.93
CA VAL A 359 49.46 2.28 44.24
C VAL A 359 50.91 2.65 44.07
N SER A 360 51.33 3.64 44.86
CA SER A 360 52.66 4.15 45.24
C SER A 360 53.43 4.89 44.15
#